data_ab4110e6b85da32e6fa2d6910f485fcf
#
_entry.id   ab4110e6b85da32e6fa2d6910f485fcf
#
_cell.length_a   1.000
_cell.length_b   1.000
_cell.length_c   1.000
_cell.angle_alpha   90.00
_cell.angle_beta   90.00
_cell.angle_gamma   90.00
#
_symmetry.space_group_name_H-M   'P 1'
#
loop_
_entity.id
_entity.type
_entity.pdbx_description
1 polymer ?
#
loop_
_entity_poly.entity_id
_entity_poly.type
_entity_poly.pdbx_seq_one_letter_code
_entity_poly.pdbx_strand_id
1 'polypeptide(L)'
;MKKILALAAVAALTAGVSAYAANPFSDVTPSDWAYQAVVDLSEQGVVEGYPDGTFKGERNITRYEMAQIIARMLAKEDQLNAEQRATLDKLAGEYADELANLGVRVSNLEKKVGNIYWSGDARMRYKDNSVKDAHDTWDGRMRINVKGQVNDTTTINGRLTYNMNFKDSTKDSGVYMDILNAKHQFGDFAVTLGRYANNFGNEYSWRFGDSHNFDGAELSYAKNAFNAEVGFGQFDTDYTKDVNKDKTLIDDKDAFYAKAGYDFGFAKLGADYLKFQGNNGTTAADKLNDELYGIDLNIPVGDFYVLGEYVKNTTTNFKNDDAWNAGIGYGVANWKKPGTFNVNLMYNDIGGATYFGGTGIGTDMLGNLKGDDELKFWNLGTDVTLAKNVQLHGEYAFAADLDKGNDPDDAWTVSLNYKF
;
A
#
# COMPACT_ATOMS: atom_id res chain seq x y z
N MET A 1 20.74 0.88 -46.36
CA MET A 1 20.13 -0.41 -46.75
C MET A 1 20.61 -1.57 -45.87
N LYS A 2 21.90 -1.86 -45.70
CA LYS A 2 22.36 -3.01 -44.85
C LYS A 2 21.90 -2.98 -43.39
N LYS A 3 21.69 -1.81 -42.80
CA LYS A 3 21.26 -1.64 -41.40
C LYS A 3 19.77 -1.86 -41.20
N ILE A 4 18.95 -1.48 -42.17
CA ILE A 4 17.49 -1.76 -42.18
C ILE A 4 17.24 -3.26 -42.39
N LEU A 5 18.08 -3.94 -43.16
CA LEU A 5 18.05 -5.38 -43.33
C LEU A 5 18.37 -6.15 -42.04
N ALA A 6 19.30 -5.64 -41.20
CA ALA A 6 19.61 -6.24 -39.92
C ALA A 6 18.43 -6.10 -38.92
N LEU A 7 17.73 -4.96 -38.94
CA LEU A 7 16.50 -4.75 -38.16
C LEU A 7 15.35 -5.66 -38.63
N ALA A 8 15.15 -5.77 -39.95
CA ALA A 8 14.16 -6.67 -40.52
C ALA A 8 14.44 -8.14 -40.16
N ALA A 9 15.72 -8.56 -40.12
CA ALA A 9 16.10 -9.92 -39.71
C ALA A 9 15.84 -10.18 -38.22
N VAL A 10 15.97 -9.19 -37.36
CA VAL A 10 15.64 -9.31 -35.92
C VAL A 10 14.13 -9.47 -35.72
N ALA A 11 13.31 -8.74 -36.46
CA ALA A 11 11.86 -8.77 -36.33
C ALA A 11 11.19 -9.97 -37.01
N ALA A 12 11.69 -10.38 -38.18
CA ALA A 12 11.12 -11.51 -38.94
C ALA A 12 11.23 -12.88 -38.22
N LEU A 13 12.13 -13.02 -37.27
CA LEU A 13 12.32 -14.25 -36.50
C LEU A 13 11.33 -14.40 -35.31
N THR A 14 10.58 -13.34 -34.98
CA THR A 14 9.56 -13.39 -33.92
C THR A 14 8.16 -13.76 -34.42
N ALA A 15 7.93 -13.76 -35.76
CA ALA A 15 6.64 -14.04 -36.36
C ALA A 15 6.33 -15.54 -36.36
N GLY A 16 5.69 -16.04 -35.32
CA GLY A 16 4.86 -17.23 -35.39
C GLY A 16 3.65 -16.93 -36.26
N VAL A 17 3.44 -17.76 -37.28
CA VAL A 17 2.38 -17.76 -38.31
C VAL A 17 1.15 -16.91 -37.95
N SER A 18 1.10 -15.67 -38.39
CA SER A 18 -0.07 -14.80 -38.24
C SER A 18 -0.85 -14.73 -39.53
N ALA A 19 -2.16 -14.72 -39.42
CA ALA A 19 -3.06 -14.47 -40.53
C ALA A 19 -2.73 -13.14 -41.24
N TYR A 20 -2.84 -13.10 -42.56
CA TYR A 20 -2.59 -11.94 -43.41
C TYR A 20 -3.20 -10.65 -42.86
N ALA A 21 -2.37 -9.83 -42.22
CA ALA A 21 -2.78 -8.46 -41.92
C ALA A 21 -2.59 -7.59 -43.17
N ALA A 22 -3.47 -6.62 -43.34
CA ALA A 22 -3.38 -5.70 -44.48
C ALA A 22 -2.21 -4.75 -44.28
N ASN A 23 -1.32 -4.63 -45.25
CA ASN A 23 -0.25 -3.65 -45.24
C ASN A 23 -0.80 -2.22 -45.03
N PRO A 24 -0.36 -1.50 -43.96
CA PRO A 24 -0.86 -0.18 -43.66
C PRO A 24 -0.29 0.91 -44.58
N PHE A 25 0.69 0.60 -45.46
CA PHE A 25 1.40 1.59 -46.27
C PHE A 25 1.03 1.46 -47.73
N SER A 26 0.65 2.58 -48.33
CA SER A 26 0.20 2.65 -49.72
C SER A 26 1.31 2.51 -50.78
N ASP A 27 2.54 2.72 -50.41
CA ASP A 27 3.75 2.69 -51.23
C ASP A 27 4.59 1.41 -51.08
N VAL A 28 4.12 0.41 -50.31
CA VAL A 28 4.77 -0.90 -50.19
C VAL A 28 3.84 -1.96 -50.76
N THR A 29 4.23 -2.59 -51.86
CA THR A 29 3.42 -3.55 -52.61
C THR A 29 3.85 -4.99 -52.40
N PRO A 30 3.00 -5.99 -52.58
CA PRO A 30 3.39 -7.42 -52.42
C PRO A 30 4.55 -7.87 -53.33
N SER A 31 4.86 -7.12 -54.38
CA SER A 31 6.02 -7.37 -55.24
C SER A 31 7.33 -6.85 -54.68
N ASP A 32 7.30 -6.03 -53.64
CA ASP A 32 8.51 -5.49 -53.02
C ASP A 32 9.21 -6.57 -52.20
N TRP A 33 10.49 -6.70 -52.34
CA TRP A 33 11.29 -7.73 -51.67
C TRP A 33 11.24 -7.61 -50.10
N ALA A 34 10.94 -6.44 -49.59
CA ALA A 34 10.84 -6.15 -48.16
C ALA A 34 9.38 -6.15 -47.62
N TYR A 35 8.38 -6.46 -48.47
CA TYR A 35 6.98 -6.34 -48.12
C TYR A 35 6.64 -7.01 -46.79
N GLN A 36 6.95 -8.29 -46.63
CA GLN A 36 6.61 -9.02 -45.41
C GLN A 36 7.30 -8.44 -44.20
N ALA A 37 8.61 -8.10 -44.29
CA ALA A 37 9.35 -7.49 -43.20
C ALA A 37 8.80 -6.14 -42.75
N VAL A 38 8.30 -5.32 -43.68
CA VAL A 38 7.70 -4.03 -43.36
C VAL A 38 6.34 -4.20 -42.68
N VAL A 39 5.50 -5.16 -43.16
CA VAL A 39 4.23 -5.50 -42.53
C VAL A 39 4.45 -5.99 -41.11
N ASP A 40 5.34 -6.97 -40.90
CA ASP A 40 5.65 -7.55 -39.59
C ASP A 40 6.17 -6.49 -38.59
N LEU A 41 7.06 -5.59 -39.05
CA LEU A 41 7.59 -4.49 -38.23
C LEU A 41 6.50 -3.46 -37.87
N SER A 42 5.55 -3.21 -38.76
CA SER A 42 4.45 -2.30 -38.50
C SER A 42 3.44 -2.90 -37.52
N GLU A 43 3.07 -4.16 -37.65
CA GLU A 43 2.20 -4.87 -36.72
C GLU A 43 2.78 -4.92 -35.29
N GLN A 44 4.09 -5.07 -35.20
CA GLN A 44 4.80 -5.03 -33.95
C GLN A 44 4.97 -3.59 -33.39
N GLY A 45 4.50 -2.55 -34.10
CA GLY A 45 4.65 -1.17 -33.69
C GLY A 45 6.10 -0.70 -33.62
N VAL A 46 7.00 -1.33 -34.34
CA VAL A 46 8.41 -0.93 -34.48
C VAL A 46 8.56 0.17 -35.53
N VAL A 47 7.76 0.09 -36.58
CA VAL A 47 7.69 1.05 -37.67
C VAL A 47 6.26 1.60 -37.78
N GLU A 48 6.11 2.92 -37.83
CA GLU A 48 4.79 3.59 -37.90
C GLU A 48 4.51 4.25 -39.27
N GLY A 49 5.52 4.38 -40.13
CA GLY A 49 5.41 5.12 -41.40
C GLY A 49 5.26 6.63 -41.19
N TYR A 50 4.77 7.30 -42.23
CA TYR A 50 4.55 8.75 -42.23
C TYR A 50 3.06 9.08 -42.08
N PRO A 51 2.72 10.31 -41.66
CA PRO A 51 1.32 10.73 -41.48
C PRO A 51 0.49 10.70 -42.77
N ASP A 52 1.13 10.64 -43.94
CA ASP A 52 0.51 10.54 -45.25
C ASP A 52 0.16 9.07 -45.64
N GLY A 53 0.38 8.11 -44.74
CA GLY A 53 0.09 6.69 -44.99
C GLY A 53 1.12 6.00 -45.88
N THR A 54 2.34 6.51 -45.97
CA THR A 54 3.45 5.94 -46.72
C THR A 54 4.57 5.44 -45.85
N PHE A 55 5.37 4.47 -46.33
CA PHE A 55 6.58 3.97 -45.70
C PHE A 55 7.86 4.71 -46.15
N LYS A 56 7.87 5.14 -47.42
CA LYS A 56 8.99 5.84 -48.07
C LYS A 56 10.31 5.06 -48.05
N GLY A 57 10.24 3.77 -48.39
CA GLY A 57 11.36 2.83 -48.30
C GLY A 57 12.60 3.21 -49.10
N GLU A 58 12.46 4.02 -50.17
CA GLU A 58 13.60 4.54 -50.96
C GLU A 58 14.28 5.76 -50.34
N ARG A 59 13.64 6.41 -49.34
CA ARG A 59 14.18 7.55 -48.63
C ARG A 59 15.30 7.13 -47.69
N ASN A 60 16.36 7.94 -47.61
CA ASN A 60 17.36 7.77 -46.56
C ASN A 60 16.77 8.09 -45.21
N ILE A 61 16.81 7.11 -44.28
CA ILE A 61 16.42 7.29 -42.88
C ILE A 61 17.52 8.10 -42.17
N THR A 62 17.15 9.08 -41.38
CA THR A 62 18.07 9.82 -40.53
C THR A 62 18.56 8.97 -39.36
N ARG A 63 19.73 9.31 -38.81
CA ARG A 63 20.24 8.63 -37.61
C ARG A 63 19.25 8.73 -36.43
N TYR A 64 18.57 9.87 -36.33
CA TYR A 64 17.57 10.10 -35.26
C TYR A 64 16.31 9.24 -35.41
N GLU A 65 15.78 9.10 -36.62
CA GLU A 65 14.65 8.18 -36.92
C GLU A 65 15.06 6.72 -36.64
N MET A 66 16.30 6.33 -36.96
CA MET A 66 16.83 5.00 -36.66
C MET A 66 16.95 4.78 -35.15
N ALA A 67 17.44 5.74 -34.39
CA ALA A 67 17.54 5.66 -32.93
C ALA A 67 16.16 5.50 -32.27
N GLN A 68 15.10 6.14 -32.79
CA GLN A 68 13.74 5.96 -32.31
C GLN A 68 13.24 4.50 -32.53
N ILE A 69 13.53 3.92 -33.68
CA ILE A 69 13.21 2.51 -33.98
C ILE A 69 13.94 1.58 -33.00
N ILE A 70 15.23 1.80 -32.79
CA ILE A 70 16.05 1.01 -31.86
C ILE A 70 15.50 1.15 -30.42
N ALA A 71 15.11 2.34 -29.98
CA ALA A 71 14.51 2.57 -28.66
C ALA A 71 13.19 1.77 -28.46
N ARG A 72 12.34 1.70 -29.49
CA ARG A 72 11.10 0.91 -29.46
C ARG A 72 11.39 -0.60 -29.41
N MET A 73 12.44 -1.05 -30.09
CA MET A 73 12.88 -2.45 -30.01
C MET A 73 13.46 -2.81 -28.65
N LEU A 74 14.24 -1.93 -28.04
CA LEU A 74 14.76 -2.10 -26.67
C LEU A 74 13.63 -2.20 -25.64
N ALA A 75 12.54 -1.47 -25.82
CA ALA A 75 11.35 -1.57 -24.95
C ALA A 75 10.63 -2.93 -25.03
N LYS A 76 10.98 -3.78 -26.00
CA LYS A 76 10.44 -5.14 -26.22
C LYS A 76 11.52 -6.23 -26.16
N GLU A 77 12.64 -5.94 -25.54
CA GLU A 77 13.81 -6.83 -25.47
C GLU A 77 13.51 -8.19 -24.85
N ASP A 78 12.56 -8.25 -23.90
CA ASP A 78 12.09 -9.47 -23.24
C ASP A 78 11.44 -10.49 -24.22
N GLN A 79 10.93 -10.01 -25.35
CA GLN A 79 10.30 -10.83 -26.40
C GLN A 79 11.30 -11.35 -27.45
N LEU A 80 12.56 -10.93 -27.40
CA LEU A 80 13.60 -11.27 -28.36
C LEU A 80 14.38 -12.51 -27.96
N ASN A 81 14.78 -13.32 -28.96
CA ASN A 81 15.72 -14.41 -28.73
C ASN A 81 17.18 -13.90 -28.61
N ALA A 82 18.12 -14.79 -28.26
CA ALA A 82 19.52 -14.43 -27.97
C ALA A 82 20.24 -13.77 -29.15
N GLU A 83 19.99 -14.23 -30.39
CA GLU A 83 20.63 -13.70 -31.62
C GLU A 83 20.08 -12.31 -31.96
N GLN A 84 18.76 -12.12 -31.78
CA GLN A 84 18.08 -10.85 -31.96
C GLN A 84 18.56 -9.80 -30.96
N ARG A 85 18.72 -10.18 -29.67
CA ARG A 85 19.28 -9.30 -28.64
C ARG A 85 20.71 -8.88 -28.98
N ALA A 86 21.57 -9.83 -29.34
CA ALA A 86 22.96 -9.51 -29.72
C ALA A 86 23.03 -8.53 -30.91
N THR A 87 22.10 -8.64 -31.86
CA THR A 87 22.02 -7.70 -33.00
C THR A 87 21.50 -6.34 -32.55
N LEU A 88 20.48 -6.31 -31.67
CA LEU A 88 19.93 -5.09 -31.10
C LEU A 88 20.96 -4.34 -30.24
N ASP A 89 21.72 -5.06 -29.39
CA ASP A 89 22.80 -4.50 -28.57
C ASP A 89 23.89 -3.84 -29.43
N LYS A 90 24.25 -4.48 -30.54
CA LYS A 90 25.22 -3.90 -31.49
C LYS A 90 24.71 -2.61 -32.13
N LEU A 91 23.42 -2.59 -32.51
CA LEU A 91 22.78 -1.40 -33.06
C LEU A 91 22.65 -0.30 -32.00
N ALA A 92 22.26 -0.65 -30.77
CA ALA A 92 22.19 0.30 -29.67
C ALA A 92 23.54 0.94 -29.36
N GLY A 93 24.64 0.16 -29.42
CA GLY A 93 26.00 0.70 -29.29
C GLY A 93 26.39 1.64 -30.44
N GLU A 94 25.98 1.38 -31.69
CA GLU A 94 26.28 2.25 -32.85
C GLU A 94 25.48 3.57 -32.80
N TYR A 95 24.31 3.60 -32.17
CA TYR A 95 23.43 4.75 -32.05
C TYR A 95 23.36 5.31 -30.61
N ALA A 96 24.41 5.03 -29.81
CA ALA A 96 24.44 5.39 -28.39
C ALA A 96 24.24 6.91 -28.15
N ASP A 97 24.86 7.76 -28.97
CA ASP A 97 24.75 9.22 -28.84
C ASP A 97 23.32 9.72 -29.10
N GLU A 98 22.65 9.18 -30.13
CA GLU A 98 21.28 9.53 -30.46
C GLU A 98 20.30 8.98 -29.43
N LEU A 99 20.52 7.76 -28.92
CA LEU A 99 19.74 7.16 -27.85
C LEU A 99 19.90 7.93 -26.52
N ALA A 100 21.13 8.39 -26.21
CA ALA A 100 21.39 9.25 -25.05
C ALA A 100 20.66 10.59 -25.17
N ASN A 101 20.65 11.19 -26.37
CA ASN A 101 19.88 12.41 -26.61
C ASN A 101 18.36 12.19 -26.46
N LEU A 102 17.83 11.04 -26.86
CA LEU A 102 16.45 10.67 -26.61
C LEU A 102 16.18 10.47 -25.10
N GLY A 103 17.09 9.80 -24.39
CA GLY A 103 17.04 9.61 -22.95
C GLY A 103 17.13 10.92 -22.16
N VAL A 104 18.01 11.85 -22.59
CA VAL A 104 18.09 13.19 -21.99
C VAL A 104 16.79 13.97 -22.16
N ARG A 105 16.07 13.81 -23.27
CA ARG A 105 14.77 14.46 -23.47
C ARG A 105 13.70 13.85 -22.56
N VAL A 106 13.69 12.53 -22.38
CA VAL A 106 12.82 11.84 -21.43
C VAL A 106 13.21 12.23 -20.00
N SER A 107 14.49 12.21 -19.65
CA SER A 107 15.02 12.66 -18.35
C SER A 107 14.68 14.12 -18.04
N ASN A 108 14.68 15.00 -19.04
CA ASN A 108 14.24 16.39 -18.87
C ASN A 108 12.73 16.51 -18.71
N LEU A 109 11.95 15.62 -19.30
CA LEU A 109 10.50 15.53 -19.06
C LEU A 109 10.23 15.01 -17.65
N GLU A 110 10.94 13.98 -17.22
CA GLU A 110 10.88 13.45 -15.85
C GLU A 110 11.32 14.52 -14.83
N LYS A 111 12.37 15.28 -15.10
CA LYS A 111 12.75 16.45 -14.27
C LYS A 111 11.71 17.56 -14.28
N LYS A 112 10.93 17.74 -15.34
CA LYS A 112 9.82 18.71 -15.41
C LYS A 112 8.55 18.22 -14.71
N VAL A 113 8.31 16.91 -14.69
CA VAL A 113 7.25 16.28 -13.88
C VAL A 113 7.65 16.28 -12.40
N GLY A 114 8.96 16.40 -12.11
CA GLY A 114 9.53 16.54 -10.77
C GLY A 114 9.72 15.18 -10.08
N ASN A 115 10.58 15.20 -9.07
CA ASN A 115 10.82 14.06 -8.18
C ASN A 115 9.68 13.89 -7.15
N ILE A 116 8.45 14.34 -7.47
CA ILE A 116 7.29 14.33 -6.59
C ILE A 116 6.22 13.43 -7.20
N TYR A 117 5.84 12.40 -6.46
CA TYR A 117 4.81 11.45 -6.82
C TYR A 117 3.58 11.68 -5.95
N TRP A 118 2.42 11.71 -6.57
CA TRP A 118 1.14 11.92 -5.92
C TRP A 118 0.31 10.65 -6.00
N SER A 119 -0.38 10.34 -4.95
CA SER A 119 -1.39 9.29 -4.89
C SER A 119 -2.42 9.66 -3.84
N GLY A 120 -3.53 8.96 -3.79
CA GLY A 120 -4.51 9.27 -2.77
C GLY A 120 -5.52 8.16 -2.56
N ASP A 121 -6.32 8.35 -1.52
CA ASP A 121 -7.49 7.55 -1.24
C ASP A 121 -8.64 8.43 -0.75
N ALA A 122 -9.86 7.97 -1.02
CA ALA A 122 -11.06 8.55 -0.45
C ALA A 122 -11.95 7.43 0.09
N ARG A 123 -12.69 7.73 1.17
CA ARG A 123 -13.66 6.82 1.79
C ARG A 123 -14.94 7.57 2.09
N MET A 124 -16.08 6.95 1.77
CA MET A 124 -17.41 7.33 2.25
C MET A 124 -17.90 6.20 3.12
N ARG A 125 -18.22 6.47 4.39
CA ARG A 125 -18.54 5.43 5.37
C ARG A 125 -19.80 5.79 6.15
N TYR A 126 -20.66 4.79 6.30
CA TYR A 126 -21.69 4.76 7.34
C TYR A 126 -21.26 3.78 8.43
N LYS A 127 -21.43 4.18 9.68
CA LYS A 127 -21.15 3.35 10.85
C LYS A 127 -22.31 3.46 11.85
N ASP A 128 -22.88 2.32 12.16
CA ASP A 128 -23.81 2.11 13.26
C ASP A 128 -23.02 2.01 14.56
N ASN A 129 -23.49 2.65 15.62
CA ASN A 129 -22.76 2.71 16.88
C ASN A 129 -23.38 1.76 17.94
N SER A 130 -22.53 0.92 18.52
CA SER A 130 -22.85 0.05 19.64
C SER A 130 -22.71 0.73 21.00
N VAL A 131 -22.01 1.88 21.07
CA VAL A 131 -21.83 2.63 22.32
C VAL A 131 -23.12 3.31 22.70
N LYS A 132 -23.56 3.06 23.93
CA LYS A 132 -24.81 3.63 24.48
C LYS A 132 -24.83 5.15 24.34
N ASP A 133 -25.96 5.66 23.85
CA ASP A 133 -26.20 7.10 23.62
C ASP A 133 -25.32 7.75 22.52
N ALA A 134 -24.52 6.98 21.81
CA ALA A 134 -23.83 7.44 20.61
C ALA A 134 -24.77 7.45 19.39
N HIS A 135 -24.55 8.38 18.48
CA HIS A 135 -25.31 8.46 17.23
C HIS A 135 -24.53 7.83 16.10
N ASP A 136 -25.23 7.17 15.19
CA ASP A 136 -24.65 6.70 13.96
C ASP A 136 -23.89 7.79 13.24
N THR A 137 -22.79 7.43 12.64
CA THR A 137 -21.96 8.36 11.90
C THR A 137 -22.07 8.11 10.38
N TRP A 138 -22.06 9.21 9.64
CA TRP A 138 -21.88 9.19 8.21
C TRP A 138 -20.73 10.13 7.89
N ASP A 139 -19.59 9.57 7.55
CA ASP A 139 -18.34 10.30 7.39
C ASP A 139 -17.69 10.05 6.02
N GLY A 140 -16.86 11.01 5.63
CA GLY A 140 -15.96 10.91 4.50
C GLY A 140 -14.54 11.24 4.91
N ARG A 141 -13.58 10.63 4.24
CA ARG A 141 -12.16 10.96 4.39
C ARG A 141 -11.53 11.06 3.01
N MET A 142 -10.70 12.07 2.80
CA MET A 142 -9.82 12.16 1.64
C MET A 142 -8.39 12.32 2.10
N ARG A 143 -7.47 11.54 1.54
CA ARG A 143 -6.03 11.63 1.81
C ARG A 143 -5.28 11.80 0.51
N ILE A 144 -4.32 12.72 0.51
CA ILE A 144 -3.39 12.93 -0.60
C ILE A 144 -1.98 12.67 -0.09
N ASN A 145 -1.35 11.64 -0.64
CA ASN A 145 0.01 11.27 -0.34
C ASN A 145 0.96 11.96 -1.30
N VAL A 146 2.04 12.48 -0.76
CA VAL A 146 3.13 13.12 -1.51
C VAL A 146 4.41 12.38 -1.19
N LYS A 147 5.12 11.90 -2.20
CA LYS A 147 6.44 11.29 -2.06
C LYS A 147 7.45 12.09 -2.89
N GLY A 148 8.38 12.76 -2.24
CA GLY A 148 9.50 13.45 -2.87
C GLY A 148 10.74 12.56 -2.87
N GLN A 149 11.32 12.29 -4.06
CA GLN A 149 12.60 11.61 -4.19
C GLN A 149 13.71 12.63 -4.10
N VAL A 150 14.46 12.66 -2.98
CA VAL A 150 15.57 13.62 -2.76
C VAL A 150 16.82 13.17 -3.53
N ASN A 151 17.14 11.88 -3.45
CA ASN A 151 18.21 11.20 -4.18
C ASN A 151 17.91 9.69 -4.21
N ASP A 152 18.83 8.88 -4.73
CA ASP A 152 18.63 7.43 -4.94
C ASP A 152 18.29 6.67 -3.65
N THR A 153 18.67 7.19 -2.49
CA THR A 153 18.51 6.52 -1.20
C THR A 153 17.57 7.24 -0.23
N THR A 154 17.18 8.49 -0.54
CA THR A 154 16.42 9.33 0.40
C THR A 154 15.10 9.79 -0.19
N THR A 155 14.01 9.58 0.56
CA THR A 155 12.66 10.06 0.23
C THR A 155 12.09 10.90 1.36
N ILE A 156 11.26 11.88 1.00
CA ILE A 156 10.37 12.59 1.93
C ILE A 156 8.95 12.14 1.65
N ASN A 157 8.23 11.73 2.67
CA ASN A 157 6.83 11.32 2.54
C ASN A 157 5.96 12.27 3.35
N GLY A 158 4.86 12.71 2.75
CA GLY A 158 3.83 13.52 3.40
C GLY A 158 2.45 13.01 3.07
N ARG A 159 1.48 13.22 3.97
CA ARG A 159 0.08 12.93 3.74
C ARG A 159 -0.79 14.07 4.25
N LEU A 160 -1.59 14.64 3.35
CA LEU A 160 -2.65 15.58 3.70
C LEU A 160 -3.94 14.81 3.88
N THR A 161 -4.63 15.06 4.98
CA THR A 161 -5.89 14.40 5.34
C THR A 161 -6.98 15.44 5.60
N TYR A 162 -8.18 15.12 5.15
CA TYR A 162 -9.41 15.84 5.46
C TYR A 162 -10.50 14.84 5.81
N ASN A 163 -11.12 15.02 6.97
CA ASN A 163 -12.27 14.25 7.41
C ASN A 163 -13.52 15.13 7.39
N MET A 164 -14.60 14.56 6.88
CA MET A 164 -15.90 15.18 6.69
C MET A 164 -16.95 14.46 7.52
N ASN A 165 -17.81 15.20 8.20
CA ASN A 165 -19.01 14.64 8.77
C ASN A 165 -20.21 15.03 7.89
N PHE A 166 -20.84 14.07 7.21
CA PHE A 166 -21.95 14.36 6.28
C PHE A 166 -23.25 14.73 6.98
N LYS A 167 -23.37 14.54 8.30
CA LYS A 167 -24.55 14.96 9.09
C LYS A 167 -24.36 16.35 9.73
N ASP A 168 -23.09 16.75 9.97
CA ASP A 168 -22.77 17.99 10.69
C ASP A 168 -21.43 18.55 10.25
N SER A 169 -21.43 19.49 9.31
CA SER A 169 -20.21 20.09 8.78
C SER A 169 -19.38 20.90 9.80
N THR A 170 -19.94 21.21 10.97
CA THR A 170 -19.19 21.87 12.05
C THR A 170 -18.18 20.93 12.71
N LYS A 171 -18.29 19.63 12.43
CA LYS A 171 -17.39 18.56 12.89
C LYS A 171 -16.34 18.15 11.86
N ASP A 172 -16.24 18.86 10.75
CA ASP A 172 -15.19 18.63 9.76
C ASP A 172 -13.81 18.98 10.35
N SER A 173 -12.80 18.18 10.00
CA SER A 173 -11.46 18.34 10.61
C SER A 173 -10.67 19.54 10.10
N GLY A 174 -11.05 20.12 8.96
CA GLY A 174 -10.12 20.94 8.18
C GLY A 174 -9.05 20.07 7.49
N VAL A 175 -8.20 20.67 6.67
CA VAL A 175 -7.04 19.98 6.06
C VAL A 175 -5.86 20.03 7.02
N TYR A 176 -5.25 18.90 7.29
CA TYR A 176 -4.06 18.81 8.13
C TYR A 176 -3.08 17.77 7.57
N MET A 177 -1.83 17.85 8.01
CA MET A 177 -0.80 16.90 7.63
C MET A 177 -0.63 15.88 8.76
N ASP A 178 -0.96 14.61 8.49
CA ASP A 178 -0.90 13.52 9.47
C ASP A 178 0.29 12.58 9.27
N ILE A 179 1.05 12.71 8.19
CA ILE A 179 2.34 12.07 7.98
C ILE A 179 3.31 13.10 7.41
N LEU A 180 4.51 13.15 7.99
CA LEU A 180 5.66 13.86 7.44
C LEU A 180 6.94 13.20 7.95
N ASN A 181 7.66 12.52 7.08
CA ASN A 181 8.92 11.86 7.44
C ASN A 181 9.93 11.89 6.31
N ALA A 182 11.20 11.73 6.70
CA ALA A 182 12.30 11.41 5.81
C ALA A 182 12.70 9.94 6.02
N LYS A 183 12.81 9.18 4.94
CA LYS A 183 13.33 7.80 4.95
C LYS A 183 14.60 7.73 4.13
N HIS A 184 15.67 7.23 4.76
CA HIS A 184 16.96 7.00 4.12
C HIS A 184 17.28 5.50 4.11
N GLN A 185 17.50 4.93 2.92
CA GLN A 185 17.82 3.52 2.68
C GLN A 185 19.33 3.34 2.54
N PHE A 186 19.92 2.35 3.21
CA PHE A 186 21.33 1.97 3.09
C PHE A 186 21.48 0.45 3.15
N GLY A 187 21.59 -0.15 1.97
CA GLY A 187 21.57 -1.61 1.83
C GLY A 187 20.26 -2.20 2.29
N ASP A 188 20.32 -3.20 3.17
CA ASP A 188 19.16 -3.90 3.75
C ASP A 188 18.50 -3.11 4.91
N PHE A 189 19.08 -1.95 5.30
CA PHE A 189 18.58 -1.11 6.39
C PHE A 189 17.92 0.18 5.88
N ALA A 190 17.01 0.74 6.67
CA ALA A 190 16.52 2.08 6.48
C ALA A 190 16.35 2.81 7.82
N VAL A 191 16.56 4.13 7.81
CA VAL A 191 16.21 5.03 8.93
C VAL A 191 15.05 5.90 8.48
N THR A 192 14.00 5.97 9.31
CA THR A 192 12.87 6.87 9.14
C THR A 192 12.84 7.87 10.29
N LEU A 193 12.71 9.17 9.97
CA LEU A 193 12.67 10.25 10.96
C LEU A 193 11.43 11.12 10.71
N GLY A 194 10.67 11.41 11.76
CA GLY A 194 9.47 12.25 11.72
C GLY A 194 8.22 11.46 12.05
N ARG A 195 7.06 11.87 11.49
CA ARG A 195 5.75 11.23 11.71
C ARG A 195 5.48 10.18 10.64
N TYR A 196 5.26 8.94 11.05
CA TYR A 196 4.98 7.80 10.18
C TYR A 196 3.92 6.87 10.76
N ALA A 197 3.23 6.11 9.88
CA ALA A 197 2.27 5.10 10.32
C ALA A 197 3.00 3.94 11.01
N ASN A 198 2.46 3.48 12.14
CA ASN A 198 3.04 2.39 12.93
C ASN A 198 1.94 1.39 13.33
N ASN A 199 1.98 0.20 12.73
CA ASN A 199 1.02 -0.86 12.97
C ASN A 199 1.66 -1.97 13.80
N PHE A 200 0.87 -2.62 14.66
CA PHE A 200 1.25 -3.76 15.46
C PHE A 200 0.31 -4.91 15.18
N GLY A 201 0.82 -6.15 15.32
CA GLY A 201 0.03 -7.35 15.14
C GLY A 201 -0.39 -7.63 13.70
N ASN A 202 -1.43 -8.44 13.53
CA ASN A 202 -1.98 -8.80 12.24
C ASN A 202 -2.86 -7.67 11.63
N GLU A 203 -3.35 -7.86 10.42
CA GLU A 203 -4.17 -6.84 9.72
C GLU A 203 -5.54 -6.54 10.37
N TYR A 204 -6.00 -7.38 11.31
CA TYR A 204 -7.23 -7.19 12.10
C TYR A 204 -6.92 -6.88 13.56
N SER A 205 -5.71 -6.39 13.84
CA SER A 205 -5.29 -6.04 15.19
C SER A 205 -6.10 -4.86 15.74
N TRP A 206 -6.43 -4.92 17.03
CA TRP A 206 -7.06 -3.82 17.76
C TRP A 206 -6.07 -2.76 18.21
N ARG A 207 -4.76 -2.97 17.95
CA ARG A 207 -3.69 -2.09 18.44
C ARG A 207 -3.29 -1.08 17.39
N PHE A 208 -3.45 0.20 17.71
CA PHE A 208 -3.00 1.32 16.91
C PHE A 208 -3.57 1.32 15.47
N GLY A 209 -2.75 1.48 14.45
CA GLY A 209 -3.17 1.52 13.04
C GLY A 209 -3.22 2.96 12.50
N ASP A 210 -4.01 3.17 11.46
CA ASP A 210 -4.07 4.40 10.64
C ASP A 210 -4.33 5.71 11.40
N SER A 211 -4.86 5.65 12.62
CA SER A 211 -5.18 6.83 13.43
C SER A 211 -4.16 7.17 14.50
N HIS A 212 -3.13 6.34 14.68
CA HIS A 212 -2.09 6.53 15.68
C HIS A 212 -0.72 6.46 15.01
N ASN A 213 -0.36 7.57 14.37
CA ASN A 213 0.97 7.71 13.80
C ASN A 213 2.01 7.83 14.91
N PHE A 214 3.25 7.56 14.58
CA PHE A 214 4.38 7.63 15.52
C PHE A 214 5.29 8.78 15.13
N ASP A 215 5.59 9.65 16.09
CA ASP A 215 6.50 10.76 15.98
C ASP A 215 7.85 10.37 16.58
N GLY A 216 8.83 10.09 15.73
CA GLY A 216 10.10 9.60 16.24
C GLY A 216 11.12 9.21 15.20
N ALA A 217 11.97 8.29 15.61
CA ALA A 217 12.99 7.67 14.79
C ALA A 217 12.79 6.16 14.75
N GLU A 218 12.93 5.56 13.59
CA GLU A 218 12.88 4.12 13.35
C GLU A 218 14.12 3.68 12.59
N LEU A 219 14.72 2.57 13.01
CA LEU A 219 15.65 1.78 12.22
C LEU A 219 14.94 0.49 11.81
N SER A 220 14.84 0.26 10.52
CA SER A 220 14.28 -0.97 9.96
C SER A 220 15.32 -1.76 9.18
N TYR A 221 15.18 -3.08 9.20
CA TYR A 221 15.97 -4.05 8.46
C TYR A 221 15.04 -5.01 7.73
N ALA A 222 15.31 -5.27 6.45
CA ALA A 222 14.56 -6.25 5.68
C ALA A 222 15.48 -6.98 4.71
N LYS A 223 15.54 -8.32 4.82
CA LYS A 223 16.30 -9.18 3.92
C LYS A 223 15.66 -10.56 3.81
N ASN A 224 15.40 -10.97 2.56
CA ASN A 224 14.74 -12.25 2.26
C ASN A 224 13.40 -12.37 3.02
N ALA A 225 13.27 -13.39 3.85
CA ALA A 225 12.07 -13.68 4.63
C ALA A 225 12.01 -12.98 6.00
N PHE A 226 13.08 -12.32 6.42
CA PHE A 226 13.18 -11.68 7.74
C PHE A 226 13.07 -10.16 7.65
N ASN A 227 12.31 -9.58 8.57
CA ASN A 227 12.27 -8.14 8.82
C ASN A 227 12.35 -7.86 10.32
N ALA A 228 12.86 -6.68 10.68
CA ALA A 228 12.89 -6.18 12.04
C ALA A 228 12.85 -4.65 12.05
N GLU A 229 12.23 -4.09 13.07
CA GLU A 229 12.10 -2.65 13.26
C GLU A 229 12.32 -2.32 14.74
N VAL A 230 13.02 -1.23 15.01
CA VAL A 230 13.11 -0.64 16.36
C VAL A 230 12.88 0.86 16.25
N GLY A 231 12.11 1.40 17.16
CA GLY A 231 11.79 2.82 17.15
C GLY A 231 11.67 3.42 18.54
N PHE A 232 11.93 4.73 18.60
CA PHE A 232 11.78 5.54 19.80
C PHE A 232 11.13 6.88 19.44
N GLY A 233 10.17 7.31 20.27
CA GLY A 233 9.40 8.54 20.05
C GLY A 233 8.10 8.53 20.83
N GLN A 234 7.02 9.04 20.24
CA GLN A 234 5.70 9.16 20.87
C GLN A 234 4.60 8.81 19.85
N PHE A 235 3.47 8.29 20.33
CA PHE A 235 2.30 8.14 19.48
C PHE A 235 1.55 9.48 19.37
N ASP A 236 1.16 9.84 18.14
CA ASP A 236 0.26 10.96 17.89
C ASP A 236 -1.17 10.57 18.28
N THR A 237 -1.66 11.16 19.36
CA THR A 237 -2.98 10.85 19.93
C THR A 237 -4.01 11.97 19.70
N ASP A 238 -3.65 13.05 19.04
CA ASP A 238 -4.53 14.20 18.78
C ASP A 238 -5.83 13.84 18.05
N TYR A 239 -5.87 12.66 17.43
CA TYR A 239 -7.01 12.11 16.70
C TYR A 239 -8.14 11.56 17.59
N THR A 240 -7.85 11.24 18.84
CA THR A 240 -8.78 10.61 19.76
C THR A 240 -9.64 11.61 20.55
N LYS A 241 -9.49 12.89 20.28
CA LYS A 241 -10.22 13.98 20.99
C LYS A 241 -11.75 13.88 20.93
N ASP A 242 -12.31 13.10 20.00
CA ASP A 242 -13.77 13.05 19.82
C ASP A 242 -14.46 11.79 20.37
N VAL A 243 -13.73 10.71 20.73
CA VAL A 243 -14.38 9.45 21.14
C VAL A 243 -14.33 9.19 22.64
N ASN A 244 -13.32 9.67 23.34
CA ASN A 244 -13.27 9.60 24.81
C ASN A 244 -12.61 10.86 25.38
N LYS A 245 -13.41 11.73 26.01
CA LYS A 245 -12.94 12.91 26.77
C LYS A 245 -12.07 12.56 27.96
N ASP A 246 -11.93 11.30 28.30
CA ASP A 246 -11.00 10.78 29.29
C ASP A 246 -9.71 10.35 28.61
N LYS A 247 -8.86 11.34 28.31
CA LYS A 247 -7.44 11.25 27.99
C LYS A 247 -6.96 9.86 27.58
N THR A 248 -6.55 9.71 26.36
CA THR A 248 -5.69 8.58 25.99
C THR A 248 -4.52 8.54 26.96
N LEU A 249 -4.39 7.44 27.69
CA LEU A 249 -3.36 7.24 28.72
C LEU A 249 -1.94 7.38 28.18
N ILE A 250 -1.78 7.38 26.86
CA ILE A 250 -0.48 7.44 26.16
C ILE A 250 -0.14 8.83 25.61
N ASP A 251 -1.00 9.84 25.83
CA ASP A 251 -0.76 11.21 25.37
C ASP A 251 0.52 11.76 25.99
N ASP A 252 1.44 12.30 25.17
CA ASP A 252 2.74 12.82 25.57
C ASP A 252 3.67 11.78 26.28
N LYS A 253 3.52 10.49 26.00
CA LYS A 253 4.39 9.46 26.56
C LYS A 253 5.46 9.05 25.56
N ASP A 254 6.70 9.07 26.03
CA ASP A 254 7.78 8.43 25.29
C ASP A 254 7.50 6.93 25.16
N ALA A 255 7.73 6.40 23.98
CA ALA A 255 7.54 5.01 23.68
C ALA A 255 8.77 4.43 22.95
N PHE A 256 9.12 3.22 23.30
CA PHE A 256 10.09 2.39 22.60
C PHE A 256 9.36 1.16 22.06
N TYR A 257 9.63 0.78 20.83
CA TYR A 257 9.14 -0.47 20.29
C TYR A 257 10.24 -1.26 19.56
N ALA A 258 10.05 -2.57 19.51
CA ALA A 258 10.81 -3.48 18.67
C ALA A 258 9.83 -4.48 18.03
N LYS A 259 9.99 -4.74 16.75
CA LYS A 259 9.20 -5.71 16.00
C LYS A 259 10.13 -6.61 15.20
N ALA A 260 9.74 -7.87 15.02
CA ALA A 260 10.41 -8.80 14.13
C ALA A 260 9.37 -9.68 13.43
N GLY A 261 9.61 -9.99 12.16
CA GLY A 261 8.76 -10.87 11.38
C GLY A 261 9.56 -11.84 10.54
N TYR A 262 9.00 -13.04 10.35
CA TYR A 262 9.58 -14.05 9.49
C TYR A 262 8.52 -14.76 8.63
N ASP A 263 8.76 -14.81 7.32
CA ASP A 263 7.92 -15.53 6.37
C ASP A 263 8.53 -16.89 6.06
N PHE A 264 7.91 -17.96 6.59
CA PHE A 264 8.33 -19.35 6.36
C PHE A 264 7.85 -19.90 5.01
N GLY A 265 7.12 -19.11 4.22
CA GLY A 265 6.46 -19.54 2.98
C GLY A 265 5.11 -20.23 3.21
N PHE A 266 4.99 -21.06 4.25
CA PHE A 266 3.71 -21.67 4.68
C PHE A 266 3.02 -20.93 5.82
N ALA A 267 3.73 -20.08 6.53
CA ALA A 267 3.21 -19.26 7.63
C ALA A 267 4.05 -18.00 7.78
N LYS A 268 3.44 -16.92 8.25
CA LYS A 268 4.12 -15.70 8.69
C LYS A 268 3.96 -15.57 10.18
N LEU A 269 5.06 -15.32 10.88
CA LEU A 269 5.12 -15.11 12.31
C LEU A 269 5.64 -13.70 12.57
N GLY A 270 4.91 -12.94 13.37
CA GLY A 270 5.32 -11.66 13.92
C GLY A 270 5.50 -11.72 15.43
N ALA A 271 6.38 -10.89 15.96
CA ALA A 271 6.53 -10.64 17.39
C ALA A 271 6.87 -9.18 17.61
N ASP A 272 6.33 -8.61 18.66
CA ASP A 272 6.57 -7.20 18.99
C ASP A 272 6.70 -6.99 20.52
N TYR A 273 7.39 -5.92 20.82
CA TYR A 273 7.54 -5.35 22.16
C TYR A 273 7.25 -3.86 22.09
N LEU A 274 6.46 -3.36 23.02
CA LEU A 274 6.14 -1.95 23.15
C LEU A 274 6.25 -1.54 24.63
N LYS A 275 6.98 -0.48 24.90
CA LYS A 275 7.12 0.10 26.23
C LYS A 275 6.80 1.58 26.21
N PHE A 276 5.89 1.99 27.08
CA PHE A 276 5.63 3.40 27.38
C PHE A 276 6.44 3.83 28.60
N GLN A 277 7.02 5.03 28.55
CA GLN A 277 7.73 5.64 29.67
C GLN A 277 6.90 6.82 30.20
N GLY A 278 6.35 6.66 31.39
CA GLY A 278 5.66 7.74 32.09
C GLY A 278 6.60 8.88 32.45
N ASN A 279 6.08 10.07 32.49
CA ASN A 279 6.76 11.24 33.02
C ASN A 279 6.75 11.20 34.57
N ASN A 280 7.67 11.93 35.23
CA ASN A 280 7.69 12.06 36.70
C ASN A 280 6.55 12.91 37.26
N GLY A 281 5.41 13.01 36.58
CA GLY A 281 4.23 13.73 37.00
C GLY A 281 3.44 13.06 38.13
N THR A 282 2.44 13.73 38.62
CA THR A 282 1.65 13.29 39.78
C THR A 282 0.36 12.57 39.45
N THR A 283 -0.11 12.65 38.18
CA THR A 283 -1.38 12.00 37.74
C THR A 283 -1.17 10.50 37.48
N ALA A 284 -2.25 9.73 37.45
CA ALA A 284 -2.19 8.32 37.10
C ALA A 284 -1.67 8.12 35.65
N ALA A 285 -2.02 9.00 34.74
CA ALA A 285 -1.50 9.03 33.37
C ALA A 285 0.01 9.29 33.32
N ASP A 286 0.56 10.14 34.21
CA ASP A 286 2.00 10.41 34.28
C ASP A 286 2.83 9.20 34.70
N LYS A 287 2.19 8.21 35.34
CA LYS A 287 2.83 7.01 35.91
C LYS A 287 2.72 5.79 34.98
N LEU A 288 2.17 5.96 33.77
CA LEU A 288 2.07 4.85 32.82
C LEU A 288 3.45 4.35 32.45
N ASN A 289 3.74 3.11 32.76
CA ASN A 289 4.97 2.39 32.43
C ASN A 289 4.63 1.02 31.82
N ASP A 290 3.64 0.99 30.94
CA ASP A 290 3.16 -0.26 30.40
C ASP A 290 4.15 -0.89 29.43
N GLU A 291 4.36 -2.18 29.60
CA GLU A 291 5.17 -3.03 28.73
C GLU A 291 4.29 -4.11 28.12
N LEU A 292 4.16 -4.09 26.80
CA LEU A 292 3.37 -5.04 26.05
C LEU A 292 4.27 -5.95 25.22
N TYR A 293 3.93 -7.22 25.18
CA TYR A 293 4.53 -8.24 24.31
C TYR A 293 3.43 -8.79 23.41
N GLY A 294 3.68 -8.79 22.12
CA GLY A 294 2.75 -9.30 21.10
C GLY A 294 3.37 -10.43 20.30
N ILE A 295 2.54 -11.34 19.85
CA ILE A 295 2.87 -12.35 18.86
C ILE A 295 1.69 -12.50 17.90
N ASP A 296 1.95 -12.55 16.60
CA ASP A 296 0.93 -12.76 15.59
C ASP A 296 1.33 -13.87 14.60
N LEU A 297 0.33 -14.50 14.03
CA LEU A 297 0.48 -15.60 13.10
C LEU A 297 -0.51 -15.45 11.94
N ASN A 298 -0.02 -15.71 10.72
CA ASN A 298 -0.84 -15.81 9.52
C ASN A 298 -0.44 -17.07 8.74
N ILE A 299 -1.39 -17.98 8.52
CA ILE A 299 -1.18 -19.25 7.80
C ILE A 299 -2.08 -19.27 6.57
N PRO A 300 -1.53 -19.05 5.36
CA PRO A 300 -2.27 -19.24 4.12
C PRO A 300 -2.46 -20.74 3.82
N VAL A 301 -3.68 -21.15 3.44
CA VAL A 301 -4.04 -22.51 3.09
C VAL A 301 -4.87 -22.49 1.80
N GLY A 302 -4.21 -22.44 0.66
CA GLY A 302 -4.87 -22.23 -0.64
C GLY A 302 -5.53 -20.85 -0.69
N ASP A 303 -6.85 -20.81 -0.94
CA ASP A 303 -7.63 -19.56 -0.91
C ASP A 303 -8.09 -19.17 0.50
N PHE A 304 -7.88 -20.03 1.48
CA PHE A 304 -8.17 -19.76 2.90
C PHE A 304 -6.93 -19.24 3.61
N TYR A 305 -7.13 -18.58 4.74
CA TYR A 305 -6.09 -18.21 5.68
C TYR A 305 -6.61 -18.30 7.13
N VAL A 306 -5.68 -18.55 8.04
CA VAL A 306 -5.93 -18.53 9.48
C VAL A 306 -5.07 -17.44 10.09
N LEU A 307 -5.66 -16.62 10.92
CA LEU A 307 -4.99 -15.52 11.62
C LEU A 307 -5.14 -15.71 13.13
N GLY A 308 -4.15 -15.23 13.85
CA GLY A 308 -4.22 -15.14 15.30
C GLY A 308 -3.24 -14.11 15.82
N GLU A 309 -3.55 -13.51 16.95
CA GLU A 309 -2.71 -12.56 17.66
C GLU A 309 -2.94 -12.74 19.17
N TYR A 310 -1.88 -12.64 19.95
CA TYR A 310 -1.92 -12.58 21.40
C TYR A 310 -1.06 -11.44 21.91
N VAL A 311 -1.55 -10.72 22.90
CA VAL A 311 -0.86 -9.59 23.54
C VAL A 311 -0.97 -9.71 25.04
N LYS A 312 0.12 -9.37 25.73
CA LYS A 312 0.17 -9.31 27.19
C LYS A 312 0.78 -7.98 27.65
N ASN A 313 0.08 -7.29 28.55
CA ASN A 313 0.63 -6.16 29.30
C ASN A 313 1.19 -6.68 30.63
N THR A 314 2.49 -6.61 30.84
CA THR A 314 3.19 -7.25 31.94
C THR A 314 3.38 -6.35 33.15
N THR A 315 3.09 -5.07 33.05
CA THR A 315 3.37 -4.07 34.09
C THR A 315 2.12 -3.41 34.68
N THR A 316 0.96 -3.64 34.05
CA THR A 316 -0.30 -3.12 34.58
C THR A 316 -0.74 -3.79 35.86
N ASN A 317 -1.51 -3.08 36.68
CA ASN A 317 -2.17 -3.63 37.85
C ASN A 317 -3.63 -4.07 37.55
N PHE A 318 -4.08 -3.97 36.31
CA PHE A 318 -5.38 -4.42 35.88
C PHE A 318 -5.44 -5.96 35.80
N LYS A 319 -6.62 -6.54 36.06
CA LYS A 319 -6.83 -7.98 35.98
C LYS A 319 -6.86 -8.46 34.52
N ASN A 320 -7.49 -7.66 33.65
CA ASN A 320 -7.67 -7.99 32.24
C ASN A 320 -6.49 -7.40 31.44
N ASP A 321 -5.32 -8.03 31.62
CA ASP A 321 -4.01 -7.58 31.17
C ASP A 321 -3.50 -8.27 29.91
N ASP A 322 -4.32 -9.16 29.32
CA ASP A 322 -4.04 -9.81 28.04
C ASP A 322 -5.22 -9.72 27.07
N ALA A 323 -4.94 -10.00 25.83
CA ALA A 323 -5.93 -10.03 24.77
C ALA A 323 -5.49 -10.95 23.64
N TRP A 324 -6.44 -11.49 22.91
CA TRP A 324 -6.17 -12.28 21.74
C TRP A 324 -7.30 -12.19 20.70
N ASN A 325 -6.95 -12.41 19.45
CA ASN A 325 -7.91 -12.72 18.43
C ASN A 325 -7.49 -13.97 17.64
N ALA A 326 -8.47 -14.64 17.07
CA ALA A 326 -8.21 -15.72 16.13
C ALA A 326 -9.36 -15.82 15.12
N GLY A 327 -9.06 -16.19 13.90
CA GLY A 327 -10.09 -16.35 12.89
C GLY A 327 -9.62 -16.97 11.61
N ILE A 328 -10.57 -17.12 10.71
CA ILE A 328 -10.38 -17.67 9.37
C ILE A 328 -10.89 -16.68 8.33
N GLY A 329 -10.26 -16.71 7.18
CA GLY A 329 -10.75 -15.95 6.03
C GLY A 329 -10.61 -16.72 4.73
N TYR A 330 -11.25 -16.21 3.70
CA TYR A 330 -11.27 -16.75 2.35
C TYR A 330 -11.11 -15.64 1.33
N GLY A 331 -10.29 -15.87 0.32
CA GLY A 331 -10.10 -14.99 -0.82
C GLY A 331 -9.20 -13.78 -0.55
N VAL A 332 -9.00 -12.99 -1.59
CA VAL A 332 -8.23 -11.74 -1.56
C VAL A 332 -8.91 -10.70 -2.43
N ALA A 333 -9.28 -9.58 -1.85
CA ALA A 333 -9.82 -8.43 -2.59
C ALA A 333 -8.69 -7.63 -3.25
N ASN A 334 -8.48 -7.86 -4.53
CA ASN A 334 -7.43 -7.19 -5.30
C ASN A 334 -7.95 -5.90 -5.94
N TRP A 335 -7.45 -4.75 -5.52
CA TRP A 335 -7.83 -3.41 -6.00
C TRP A 335 -7.77 -3.24 -7.53
N LYS A 336 -6.94 -4.02 -8.23
CA LYS A 336 -6.77 -3.95 -9.68
C LYS A 336 -7.71 -4.89 -10.44
N LYS A 337 -8.36 -5.86 -9.75
CA LYS A 337 -9.18 -6.91 -10.37
C LYS A 337 -10.63 -6.83 -9.87
N PRO A 338 -11.56 -6.24 -10.62
CA PRO A 338 -12.97 -6.26 -10.29
C PRO A 338 -13.51 -7.69 -10.11
N GLY A 339 -14.45 -7.87 -9.18
CA GLY A 339 -15.05 -9.16 -8.84
C GLY A 339 -14.25 -10.00 -7.84
N THR A 340 -13.04 -9.59 -7.46
CA THR A 340 -12.31 -10.24 -6.38
C THR A 340 -12.84 -9.79 -5.02
N PHE A 341 -12.83 -10.69 -4.05
CA PHE A 341 -13.34 -10.41 -2.71
C PHE A 341 -12.54 -11.18 -1.66
N ASN A 342 -12.65 -10.74 -0.42
CA ASN A 342 -12.35 -11.53 0.77
C ASN A 342 -13.56 -11.56 1.71
N VAL A 343 -13.59 -12.56 2.57
CA VAL A 343 -14.47 -12.62 3.73
C VAL A 343 -13.69 -13.25 4.89
N ASN A 344 -13.87 -12.73 6.10
CA ASN A 344 -13.22 -13.26 7.29
C ASN A 344 -14.18 -13.26 8.48
N LEU A 345 -13.94 -14.17 9.39
CA LEU A 345 -14.64 -14.26 10.67
C LEU A 345 -13.60 -14.38 11.77
N MET A 346 -13.57 -13.38 12.65
CA MET A 346 -12.63 -13.26 13.76
C MET A 346 -13.37 -13.30 15.08
N TYR A 347 -12.86 -14.07 16.04
CA TYR A 347 -13.22 -13.96 17.44
C TYR A 347 -12.20 -13.09 18.14
N ASN A 348 -12.67 -12.18 18.98
CA ASN A 348 -11.86 -11.25 19.74
C ASN A 348 -12.18 -11.40 21.22
N ASP A 349 -11.15 -11.42 22.05
CA ASP A 349 -11.19 -11.43 23.51
C ASP A 349 -10.15 -10.40 23.99
N ILE A 350 -10.63 -9.23 24.38
CA ILE A 350 -9.81 -8.04 24.52
C ILE A 350 -9.87 -7.49 25.95
N GLY A 351 -8.78 -7.64 26.68
CA GLY A 351 -8.60 -6.99 27.97
C GLY A 351 -8.25 -5.50 27.81
N GLY A 352 -8.93 -4.63 28.56
CA GLY A 352 -8.79 -3.17 28.42
C GLY A 352 -7.39 -2.65 28.66
N ALA A 353 -6.57 -3.35 29.46
CA ALA A 353 -5.17 -2.99 29.68
C ALA A 353 -4.26 -3.15 28.43
N THR A 354 -4.75 -3.77 27.38
CA THR A 354 -4.01 -3.92 26.10
C THR A 354 -4.51 -2.98 25.02
N TYR A 355 -5.58 -2.21 25.29
CA TYR A 355 -6.21 -1.32 24.30
C TYR A 355 -5.87 0.15 24.57
N PHE A 356 -5.16 0.75 23.67
CA PHE A 356 -4.76 2.17 23.70
C PHE A 356 -5.34 2.97 22.53
N GLY A 357 -6.45 2.51 21.98
CA GLY A 357 -7.01 3.01 20.74
C GLY A 357 -6.46 2.25 19.53
N GLY A 358 -7.31 1.90 18.60
CA GLY A 358 -6.93 1.16 17.40
C GLY A 358 -8.00 1.21 16.34
N THR A 359 -7.63 0.95 15.10
CA THR A 359 -8.51 1.06 13.93
C THR A 359 -8.55 -0.17 13.04
N GLY A 360 -7.91 -1.26 13.44
CA GLY A 360 -7.95 -2.52 12.70
C GLY A 360 -9.34 -3.17 12.70
N ILE A 361 -10.21 -2.78 13.65
CA ILE A 361 -11.64 -3.11 13.70
C ILE A 361 -12.42 -1.85 13.35
N GLY A 362 -13.18 -1.90 12.26
CA GLY A 362 -13.83 -0.71 11.67
C GLY A 362 -15.13 -0.31 12.36
N THR A 363 -15.75 -1.20 13.13
CA THR A 363 -16.88 -0.87 14.00
C THR A 363 -16.41 -0.11 15.24
N ASP A 364 -17.34 0.43 16.03
CA ASP A 364 -17.01 1.11 17.29
C ASP A 364 -17.04 0.20 18.53
N MET A 365 -17.12 -1.10 18.33
CA MET A 365 -17.26 -2.10 19.40
C MET A 365 -16.24 -1.90 20.53
N LEU A 366 -14.98 -1.61 20.19
CA LEU A 366 -13.92 -1.33 21.16
C LEU A 366 -14.10 -0.03 21.95
N GLY A 367 -14.97 0.87 21.53
CA GLY A 367 -15.35 2.07 22.28
C GLY A 367 -16.11 1.78 23.58
N ASN A 368 -16.59 0.54 23.76
CA ASN A 368 -17.25 0.06 24.98
C ASN A 368 -16.24 -0.35 26.07
N LEU A 369 -14.97 -0.66 25.73
CA LEU A 369 -13.91 -1.01 26.67
C LEU A 369 -13.52 0.15 27.56
N LYS A 370 -13.43 -0.07 28.88
CA LYS A 370 -12.99 0.92 29.86
C LYS A 370 -12.10 0.30 30.91
N GLY A 371 -10.91 0.86 31.08
CA GLY A 371 -10.00 0.49 32.18
C GLY A 371 -9.71 -1.01 32.24
N ASP A 372 -10.22 -1.66 33.29
CA ASP A 372 -10.01 -3.10 33.57
C ASP A 372 -11.18 -3.97 33.10
N ASP A 373 -11.86 -3.57 32.02
CA ASP A 373 -12.93 -4.38 31.42
C ASP A 373 -12.34 -5.43 30.47
N GLU A 374 -13.11 -6.49 30.20
CA GLU A 374 -12.85 -7.49 29.16
C GLU A 374 -14.03 -7.51 28.20
N LEU A 375 -13.77 -7.46 26.91
CA LEU A 375 -14.80 -7.48 25.86
C LEU A 375 -14.55 -8.63 24.89
N LYS A 376 -15.55 -9.49 24.74
CA LYS A 376 -15.55 -10.62 23.80
C LYS A 376 -16.57 -10.38 22.71
N PHE A 377 -16.22 -10.64 21.45
CA PHE A 377 -17.16 -10.51 20.34
C PHE A 377 -16.66 -11.20 19.08
N TRP A 378 -17.59 -11.47 18.18
CA TRP A 378 -17.28 -11.90 16.83
C TRP A 378 -17.29 -10.71 15.87
N ASN A 379 -16.38 -10.72 14.91
CA ASN A 379 -16.32 -9.72 13.84
C ASN A 379 -16.28 -10.42 12.47
N LEU A 380 -17.31 -10.18 11.66
CA LEU A 380 -17.39 -10.61 10.26
C LEU A 380 -16.98 -9.45 9.36
N GLY A 381 -15.90 -9.63 8.59
CA GLY A 381 -15.40 -8.64 7.67
C GLY A 381 -15.50 -9.10 6.21
N THR A 382 -15.66 -8.18 5.30
CA THR A 382 -15.64 -8.45 3.85
C THR A 382 -15.17 -7.23 3.07
N ASP A 383 -14.36 -7.47 2.02
CA ASP A 383 -14.04 -6.50 0.99
C ASP A 383 -14.41 -7.06 -0.36
N VAL A 384 -14.99 -6.23 -1.24
CA VAL A 384 -15.33 -6.59 -2.62
C VAL A 384 -14.82 -5.52 -3.56
N THR A 385 -13.99 -5.89 -4.52
CA THR A 385 -13.52 -4.97 -5.55
C THR A 385 -14.59 -4.82 -6.64
N LEU A 386 -15.33 -3.71 -6.60
CA LEU A 386 -16.44 -3.43 -7.52
C LEU A 386 -15.95 -2.99 -8.91
N ALA A 387 -14.91 -2.16 -8.92
CA ALA A 387 -14.23 -1.68 -10.12
C ALA A 387 -12.73 -1.52 -9.81
N LYS A 388 -11.89 -1.32 -10.84
CA LYS A 388 -10.47 -1.02 -10.62
C LYS A 388 -10.36 0.19 -9.66
N ASN A 389 -9.63 0.00 -8.55
CA ASN A 389 -9.40 0.99 -7.51
C ASN A 389 -10.68 1.43 -6.73
N VAL A 390 -11.75 0.64 -6.77
CA VAL A 390 -12.99 0.87 -6.01
C VAL A 390 -13.35 -0.40 -5.25
N GLN A 391 -13.39 -0.31 -3.91
CA GLN A 391 -13.79 -1.41 -3.04
C GLN A 391 -14.96 -1.03 -2.14
N LEU A 392 -15.90 -1.96 -2.03
CA LEU A 392 -16.89 -1.98 -0.96
C LEU A 392 -16.29 -2.76 0.21
N HIS A 393 -16.33 -2.18 1.39
CA HIS A 393 -15.95 -2.79 2.65
C HIS A 393 -17.16 -2.86 3.58
N GLY A 394 -17.31 -3.96 4.29
CA GLY A 394 -18.33 -4.14 5.30
C GLY A 394 -17.80 -4.92 6.49
N GLU A 395 -18.19 -4.51 7.69
CA GLU A 395 -17.96 -5.26 8.93
C GLU A 395 -19.22 -5.33 9.76
N TYR A 396 -19.36 -6.42 10.51
CA TYR A 396 -20.42 -6.68 11.48
C TYR A 396 -19.85 -7.31 12.73
N ALA A 397 -19.89 -6.58 13.83
CA ALA A 397 -19.49 -7.05 15.15
C ALA A 397 -20.75 -7.47 15.93
N PHE A 398 -20.75 -8.66 16.48
CA PHE A 398 -21.94 -9.26 17.10
C PHE A 398 -21.59 -10.21 18.25
N ALA A 399 -22.63 -10.59 19.01
CA ALA A 399 -22.52 -11.45 20.18
C ALA A 399 -21.46 -10.93 21.17
N ALA A 400 -21.52 -9.65 21.44
CA ALA A 400 -20.65 -8.98 22.39
C ALA A 400 -20.99 -9.37 23.83
N ASP A 401 -19.96 -9.60 24.65
CA ASP A 401 -20.03 -9.92 26.07
C ASP A 401 -19.01 -9.01 26.79
N LEU A 402 -19.50 -8.14 27.67
CA LEU A 402 -18.70 -7.21 28.44
C LEU A 402 -18.72 -7.62 29.91
N ASP A 403 -17.58 -7.94 30.50
CA ASP A 403 -17.48 -8.46 31.86
C ASP A 403 -18.00 -7.49 32.95
N LYS A 404 -18.05 -6.19 32.65
CA LYS A 404 -18.57 -5.17 33.56
C LYS A 404 -19.54 -4.24 32.86
N GLY A 405 -20.81 -4.35 33.20
CA GLY A 405 -21.87 -3.49 32.67
C GLY A 405 -22.91 -4.26 31.86
N ASN A 406 -23.48 -3.59 30.87
CA ASN A 406 -24.40 -4.23 29.91
C ASN A 406 -23.61 -4.56 28.65
N ASP A 407 -23.92 -5.70 28.06
CA ASP A 407 -23.37 -6.09 26.78
C ASP A 407 -23.68 -5.01 25.72
N PRO A 408 -22.71 -4.66 24.89
CA PRO A 408 -22.95 -3.75 23.77
C PRO A 408 -23.93 -4.34 22.76
N ASP A 409 -24.71 -3.48 22.11
CA ASP A 409 -25.48 -3.89 20.95
C ASP A 409 -24.55 -4.26 19.78
N ASP A 410 -25.05 -5.09 18.86
CA ASP A 410 -24.34 -5.38 17.61
C ASP A 410 -24.03 -4.07 16.87
N ALA A 411 -22.91 -4.05 16.18
CA ALA A 411 -22.46 -2.88 15.40
C ALA A 411 -22.06 -3.26 13.99
N TRP A 412 -22.28 -2.38 13.04
CA TRP A 412 -21.84 -2.59 11.68
C TRP A 412 -21.30 -1.32 11.02
N THR A 413 -20.48 -1.52 10.01
CA THR A 413 -19.96 -0.43 9.18
C THR A 413 -19.94 -0.86 7.72
N VAL A 414 -20.25 0.09 6.84
CA VAL A 414 -20.14 -0.07 5.39
C VAL A 414 -19.43 1.14 4.82
N SER A 415 -18.46 0.91 3.95
CA SER A 415 -17.76 1.99 3.26
C SER A 415 -17.45 1.69 1.80
N LEU A 416 -17.48 2.73 0.98
CA LEU A 416 -16.90 2.75 -0.35
C LEU A 416 -15.54 3.43 -0.29
N ASN A 417 -14.54 2.70 -0.75
CA ASN A 417 -13.14 3.10 -0.71
C ASN A 417 -12.58 3.23 -2.13
N TYR A 418 -11.84 4.28 -2.37
CA TYR A 418 -11.28 4.66 -3.67
C TYR A 418 -9.78 4.87 -3.55
N LYS A 419 -9.01 4.44 -4.57
CA LYS A 419 -7.58 4.77 -4.73
C LYS A 419 -7.34 5.48 -6.05
N PHE A 420 -6.47 6.49 -6.07
CA PHE A 420 -6.12 7.25 -7.28
C PHE A 420 -4.67 7.72 -7.24
#